data_b9d8d26bb578e4e0018decc553ed5ac6
#
_entry.id   b9d8d26bb578e4e0018decc553ed5ac6
#
_cell.length_a   1.000
_cell.length_b   1.000
_cell.length_c   1.000
_cell.angle_alpha   90.00
_cell.angle_beta   90.00
_cell.angle_gamma   90.00
#
_symmetry.space_group_name_H-M   'P 1'
#
loop_
_entity.id
_entity.type
_entity.pdbx_description
1 polymer ?
#
loop_
_entity_poly.entity_id
_entity_poly.type
_entity_poly.pdbx_seq_one_letter_code
_entity_poly.pdbx_strand_id
1 'polypeptide(L)'
;HNAMINNMQTYVWWYIRRSYSPMKEDGTISKRGYCMAQYSKFIRRGYRRVAATANPNNGVYVSAYTGDGKAVIVAINKGSSSISQKFTVNGQSISSVDRYRTSSNENLAKTSNLALTDNGFWAYMPANSVSTFVCNLKTNSTTATTSLSNGWYCIKNPASGKYLQVTGNVGAAGQNVEAGYKTNALGQKWYLRKLDNGYFTLSSALGNFMLDVSGAGTTDNTNIGIFHAYSGDAQQFKLKTTSKAGQYGIMTKVTNQKSGLHLRVSDNTNVVQNAYWEATNQVWQFEKTN
;
A
#
# COMPACT_ATOMS: atom_id res chain seq x y z
N HIS A 1 -23.73 1.61 5.34
CA HIS A 1 -22.97 2.86 5.42
C HIS A 1 -22.55 3.18 6.86
N ASN A 2 -23.51 3.28 7.79
CA ASN A 2 -23.24 3.63 9.19
C ASN A 2 -22.24 2.66 9.86
N ALA A 3 -22.36 1.36 9.61
CA ALA A 3 -21.37 0.38 10.08
C ALA A 3 -19.95 0.71 9.60
N MET A 4 -19.80 1.03 8.32
CA MET A 4 -18.52 1.31 7.71
C MET A 4 -17.87 2.61 8.23
N ILE A 5 -18.64 3.68 8.40
CA ILE A 5 -18.09 4.97 8.91
C ILE A 5 -17.76 4.93 10.40
N ASN A 6 -18.40 4.03 11.15
CA ASN A 6 -18.13 3.79 12.58
C ASN A 6 -17.07 2.71 12.84
N ASN A 7 -16.27 2.37 11.85
CA ASN A 7 -15.14 1.42 11.95
C ASN A 7 -15.56 0.01 12.41
N MET A 8 -16.78 -0.43 12.14
CA MET A 8 -17.17 -1.81 12.40
C MET A 8 -16.35 -2.76 11.50
N GLN A 9 -15.75 -3.76 12.12
CA GLN A 9 -14.87 -4.70 11.43
C GLN A 9 -15.63 -5.83 10.72
N THR A 10 -16.87 -6.06 11.15
CA THR A 10 -17.71 -7.14 10.63
C THR A 10 -19.16 -6.65 10.58
N TYR A 11 -19.87 -7.04 9.54
CA TYR A 11 -21.29 -6.85 9.39
C TYR A 11 -21.93 -8.18 9.01
N VAL A 12 -22.71 -8.77 9.91
CA VAL A 12 -23.38 -10.06 9.74
C VAL A 12 -24.88 -9.83 9.64
N TRP A 13 -25.46 -10.34 8.56
CA TRP A 13 -26.91 -10.29 8.37
C TRP A 13 -27.53 -11.60 8.85
N TRP A 14 -28.58 -11.51 9.67
CA TRP A 14 -29.32 -12.67 10.16
C TRP A 14 -30.21 -13.22 9.07
N TYR A 15 -29.97 -14.47 8.77
CA TYR A 15 -30.26 -15.32 7.62
C TYR A 15 -29.82 -14.75 6.28
N ILE A 16 -29.05 -15.56 5.56
CA ILE A 16 -28.65 -15.24 4.19
C ILE A 16 -29.82 -15.39 3.21
N ARG A 17 -30.75 -16.30 3.48
CA ARG A 17 -31.87 -16.67 2.61
C ARG A 17 -33.19 -16.59 3.38
N ARG A 18 -33.96 -15.55 3.12
CA ARG A 18 -35.33 -15.27 3.61
C ARG A 18 -35.94 -14.17 2.75
N SER A 19 -37.26 -13.95 2.81
CA SER A 19 -37.95 -12.87 2.09
C SER A 19 -37.35 -11.48 2.35
N TYR A 20 -36.83 -11.24 3.56
CA TYR A 20 -36.19 -9.99 3.98
C TYR A 20 -34.65 -10.00 3.90
N SER A 21 -34.05 -11.05 3.34
CA SER A 21 -32.59 -11.29 3.37
C SER A 21 -31.88 -10.82 2.10
N PRO A 22 -30.53 -10.85 2.06
CA PRO A 22 -29.76 -10.59 0.85
C PRO A 22 -30.13 -11.52 -0.32
N MET A 23 -30.59 -12.74 -0.02
CA MET A 23 -31.09 -13.72 -0.97
C MET A 23 -32.56 -14.05 -0.63
N LYS A 24 -33.42 -14.15 -1.64
CA LYS A 24 -34.81 -14.56 -1.49
C LYS A 24 -34.95 -16.07 -1.31
N GLU A 25 -36.17 -16.56 -0.99
CA GLU A 25 -36.44 -17.97 -0.81
C GLU A 25 -36.19 -18.78 -2.08
N ASP A 26 -36.42 -18.21 -3.26
CA ASP A 26 -36.16 -18.82 -4.56
C ASP A 26 -34.68 -18.87 -4.95
N GLY A 27 -33.76 -18.36 -4.09
CA GLY A 27 -32.32 -18.32 -4.34
C GLY A 27 -31.88 -17.09 -5.13
N THR A 28 -32.77 -16.23 -5.60
CA THR A 28 -32.39 -15.00 -6.30
C THR A 28 -31.88 -13.93 -5.35
N ILE A 29 -30.98 -13.09 -5.84
CA ILE A 29 -30.44 -11.96 -5.04
C ILE A 29 -31.52 -10.87 -4.90
N SER A 30 -31.77 -10.46 -3.68
CA SER A 30 -32.69 -9.37 -3.37
C SER A 30 -32.05 -8.00 -3.63
N LYS A 31 -32.88 -6.96 -3.72
CA LYS A 31 -32.39 -5.57 -3.81
C LYS A 31 -31.44 -5.24 -2.64
N ARG A 32 -31.71 -5.75 -1.44
CA ARG A 32 -30.87 -5.64 -0.26
C ARG A 32 -29.50 -6.32 -0.46
N GLY A 33 -29.49 -7.49 -1.07
CA GLY A 33 -28.24 -8.19 -1.43
C GLY A 33 -27.38 -7.35 -2.38
N TYR A 34 -28.00 -6.75 -3.38
CA TYR A 34 -27.26 -5.84 -4.28
C TYR A 34 -26.77 -4.57 -3.59
N CYS A 35 -27.52 -4.03 -2.62
CA CYS A 35 -27.03 -2.90 -1.80
C CYS A 35 -25.84 -3.29 -0.91
N MET A 36 -25.84 -4.50 -0.32
CA MET A 36 -24.68 -5.01 0.41
C MET A 36 -23.46 -5.23 -0.51
N ALA A 37 -23.71 -5.74 -1.71
CA ALA A 37 -22.66 -5.97 -2.69
C ALA A 37 -21.93 -4.70 -3.16
N GLN A 38 -22.57 -3.52 -3.04
CA GLN A 38 -21.92 -2.22 -3.30
C GLN A 38 -20.70 -1.98 -2.37
N TYR A 39 -20.68 -2.60 -1.21
CA TYR A 39 -19.53 -2.60 -0.29
C TYR A 39 -18.71 -3.87 -0.43
N SER A 40 -19.30 -5.04 -0.20
CA SER A 40 -18.59 -6.30 -0.02
C SER A 40 -17.84 -6.78 -1.27
N LYS A 41 -18.31 -6.44 -2.45
CA LYS A 41 -17.65 -6.81 -3.72
C LYS A 41 -16.39 -6.00 -3.97
N PHE A 42 -16.36 -4.73 -3.57
CA PHE A 42 -15.32 -3.78 -3.98
C PHE A 42 -14.36 -3.39 -2.86
N ILE A 43 -14.80 -3.43 -1.60
CA ILE A 43 -13.96 -3.16 -0.43
C ILE A 43 -13.52 -4.50 0.13
N ARG A 44 -12.31 -4.90 -0.23
CA ARG A 44 -11.76 -6.22 0.11
C ARG A 44 -10.85 -6.14 1.33
N ARG A 45 -10.48 -7.29 1.88
CA ARG A 45 -9.52 -7.37 2.97
C ARG A 45 -8.24 -6.62 2.60
N GLY A 46 -7.74 -5.79 3.52
CA GLY A 46 -6.58 -4.92 3.28
C GLY A 46 -6.91 -3.51 2.81
N TYR A 47 -8.15 -3.25 2.36
CA TYR A 47 -8.58 -1.87 2.06
C TYR A 47 -8.71 -1.05 3.35
N ARG A 48 -8.37 0.23 3.25
CA ARG A 48 -8.46 1.18 4.35
C ARG A 48 -9.47 2.27 4.02
N ARG A 49 -10.31 2.62 5.00
CA ARG A 49 -11.17 3.80 4.89
C ARG A 49 -10.33 5.06 4.93
N VAL A 50 -10.60 6.00 4.05
CA VAL A 50 -9.94 7.31 3.97
C VAL A 50 -10.94 8.43 4.25
N ALA A 51 -10.42 9.63 4.54
CA ALA A 51 -11.25 10.80 4.74
C ALA A 51 -12.06 11.10 3.45
N ALA A 52 -13.33 11.45 3.64
CA ALA A 52 -14.24 11.85 2.58
C ALA A 52 -15.24 12.87 3.14
N THR A 53 -15.77 13.74 2.28
CA THR A 53 -16.93 14.57 2.62
C THR A 53 -18.15 13.66 2.77
N ALA A 54 -18.51 13.34 4.01
CA ALA A 54 -19.51 12.31 4.31
C ALA A 54 -20.91 12.66 3.78
N ASN A 55 -21.28 13.93 3.82
CA ASN A 55 -22.57 14.43 3.36
C ASN A 55 -22.37 15.64 2.43
N PRO A 56 -22.02 15.40 1.13
CA PRO A 56 -21.77 16.49 0.20
C PRO A 56 -23.05 17.26 -0.20
N ASN A 57 -24.21 16.64 -0.05
CA ASN A 57 -25.53 17.19 -0.31
C ASN A 57 -26.56 16.60 0.65
N ASN A 58 -27.70 17.27 0.80
CA ASN A 58 -28.80 16.74 1.60
C ASN A 58 -29.27 15.38 1.06
N GLY A 59 -29.36 14.38 1.94
CA GLY A 59 -29.74 13.02 1.59
C GLY A 59 -28.66 12.21 0.86
N VAL A 60 -27.46 12.77 0.66
CA VAL A 60 -26.31 12.05 0.06
C VAL A 60 -25.29 11.66 1.11
N TYR A 61 -24.92 10.40 1.12
CA TYR A 61 -23.96 9.82 2.07
C TYR A 61 -22.81 9.17 1.31
N VAL A 62 -21.57 9.53 1.66
CA VAL A 62 -20.37 9.08 0.96
C VAL A 62 -19.37 8.49 1.94
N SER A 63 -18.74 7.41 1.54
CA SER A 63 -17.55 6.84 2.19
C SER A 63 -16.53 6.41 1.15
N ALA A 64 -15.25 6.51 1.47
CA ALA A 64 -14.17 6.21 0.53
C ALA A 64 -13.12 5.30 1.17
N TYR A 65 -12.51 4.47 0.32
CA TYR A 65 -11.56 3.42 0.70
C TYR A 65 -10.43 3.36 -0.32
N THR A 66 -9.25 2.94 0.10
CA THR A 66 -8.10 2.71 -0.78
C THR A 66 -7.50 1.33 -0.56
N GLY A 67 -7.06 0.71 -1.64
CA GLY A 67 -6.37 -0.59 -1.66
C GLY A 67 -6.07 -1.00 -3.10
N ASP A 68 -5.05 -1.83 -3.31
CA ASP A 68 -4.69 -2.42 -4.61
C ASP A 68 -4.58 -1.39 -5.77
N GLY A 69 -4.01 -0.21 -5.50
CA GLY A 69 -3.87 0.85 -6.50
C GLY A 69 -5.20 1.52 -6.91
N LYS A 70 -6.24 1.37 -6.10
CA LYS A 70 -7.59 1.89 -6.37
C LYS A 70 -8.08 2.78 -5.23
N ALA A 71 -8.95 3.72 -5.60
CA ALA A 71 -9.87 4.35 -4.66
C ALA A 71 -11.30 3.84 -4.95
N VAL A 72 -11.98 3.40 -3.92
CA VAL A 72 -13.38 2.94 -4.00
C VAL A 72 -14.25 3.93 -3.25
N ILE A 73 -15.17 4.56 -3.95
CA ILE A 73 -16.12 5.52 -3.37
C ILE A 73 -17.50 4.89 -3.41
N VAL A 74 -18.14 4.78 -2.25
CA VAL A 74 -19.54 4.35 -2.17
C VAL A 74 -20.39 5.57 -1.81
N ALA A 75 -21.33 5.90 -2.69
CA ALA A 75 -22.24 7.04 -2.55
C ALA A 75 -23.69 6.56 -2.57
N ILE A 76 -24.47 7.02 -1.61
CA ILE A 76 -25.89 6.73 -1.44
C ILE A 76 -26.68 8.02 -1.64
N ASN A 77 -27.64 8.02 -2.55
CA ASN A 77 -28.66 9.06 -2.64
C ASN A 77 -29.96 8.53 -2.01
N LYS A 78 -30.27 8.98 -0.80
CA LYS A 78 -31.56 8.70 -0.10
C LYS A 78 -32.66 9.71 -0.42
N GLY A 79 -32.33 10.75 -1.19
CA GLY A 79 -33.30 11.77 -1.59
C GLY A 79 -34.37 11.23 -2.54
N SER A 80 -35.49 11.93 -2.62
CA SER A 80 -36.58 11.64 -3.56
C SER A 80 -36.33 12.13 -4.99
N SER A 81 -35.25 12.88 -5.19
CA SER A 81 -34.83 13.42 -6.49
C SER A 81 -33.46 12.89 -6.91
N SER A 82 -33.26 12.82 -8.19
CA SER A 82 -31.93 12.54 -8.76
C SER A 82 -30.99 13.75 -8.60
N ILE A 83 -29.71 13.46 -8.49
CA ILE A 83 -28.67 14.48 -8.28
C ILE A 83 -27.44 14.16 -9.13
N SER A 84 -26.79 15.21 -9.62
CA SER A 84 -25.44 15.13 -10.20
C SER A 84 -24.43 15.59 -9.16
N GLN A 85 -23.48 14.72 -8.84
CA GLN A 85 -22.45 14.96 -7.83
C GLN A 85 -21.06 14.86 -8.46
N LYS A 86 -20.21 15.88 -8.22
CA LYS A 86 -18.79 15.82 -8.57
C LYS A 86 -18.03 15.07 -7.47
N PHE A 87 -17.15 14.15 -7.87
CA PHE A 87 -16.22 13.46 -6.99
C PHE A 87 -14.80 13.80 -7.42
N THR A 88 -13.94 14.10 -6.45
CA THR A 88 -12.50 14.34 -6.64
C THR A 88 -11.72 13.43 -5.73
N VAL A 89 -10.53 12.99 -6.16
CA VAL A 89 -9.58 12.24 -5.34
C VAL A 89 -8.36 13.11 -5.10
N ASN A 90 -8.22 13.62 -3.90
CA ASN A 90 -7.12 14.50 -3.54
C ASN A 90 -5.81 13.71 -3.37
N GLY A 91 -4.71 14.30 -3.83
CA GLY A 91 -3.37 13.71 -3.69
C GLY A 91 -3.06 12.54 -4.64
N GLN A 92 -4.01 12.14 -5.50
CA GLN A 92 -3.83 11.08 -6.48
C GLN A 92 -4.54 11.43 -7.79
N SER A 93 -3.97 11.04 -8.93
CA SER A 93 -4.64 11.16 -10.22
C SER A 93 -5.39 9.87 -10.56
N ILE A 94 -6.55 10.02 -11.19
CA ILE A 94 -7.39 8.90 -11.63
C ILE A 94 -7.06 8.59 -13.09
N SER A 95 -6.92 7.30 -13.43
CA SER A 95 -6.72 6.84 -14.82
C SER A 95 -8.04 6.42 -15.48
N SER A 96 -8.94 5.81 -14.71
CA SER A 96 -10.28 5.42 -15.17
C SER A 96 -11.22 5.23 -13.98
N VAL A 97 -12.51 5.31 -14.22
CA VAL A 97 -13.56 5.09 -13.22
C VAL A 97 -14.64 4.17 -13.79
N ASP A 98 -14.88 3.08 -13.11
CA ASP A 98 -16.04 2.21 -13.34
C ASP A 98 -17.11 2.52 -12.27
N ARG A 99 -18.36 2.67 -12.68
CA ARG A 99 -19.50 2.77 -11.79
C ARG A 99 -20.28 1.47 -11.73
N TYR A 100 -20.67 1.08 -10.52
CA TYR A 100 -21.64 0.02 -10.27
C TYR A 100 -22.81 0.62 -9.50
N ARG A 101 -24.05 0.43 -9.99
CA ARG A 101 -25.22 1.08 -9.39
C ARG A 101 -26.36 0.09 -9.09
N THR A 102 -26.97 0.30 -7.94
CA THR A 102 -28.24 -0.33 -7.56
C THR A 102 -29.26 0.77 -7.34
N SER A 103 -30.39 0.69 -8.07
CA SER A 103 -31.51 1.63 -8.01
C SER A 103 -32.84 0.85 -8.11
N SER A 104 -33.97 1.52 -8.30
CA SER A 104 -35.23 0.84 -8.57
C SER A 104 -35.09 -0.15 -9.74
N ASN A 105 -34.43 0.24 -10.81
CA ASN A 105 -34.35 -0.50 -12.08
C ASN A 105 -32.99 -1.15 -12.33
N GLU A 106 -32.01 -0.98 -11.44
CA GLU A 106 -30.66 -1.49 -11.62
C GLU A 106 -30.22 -2.38 -10.46
N ASN A 107 -29.50 -3.43 -10.75
CA ASN A 107 -28.97 -4.39 -9.79
C ASN A 107 -27.46 -4.53 -9.99
N LEU A 108 -26.66 -3.69 -9.30
CA LEU A 108 -25.21 -3.64 -9.45
C LEU A 108 -24.78 -3.43 -10.92
N ALA A 109 -25.57 -2.67 -11.67
CA ALA A 109 -25.34 -2.42 -13.09
C ALA A 109 -24.02 -1.66 -13.31
N LYS A 110 -23.17 -2.21 -14.17
CA LYS A 110 -21.87 -1.65 -14.49
C LYS A 110 -21.94 -0.62 -15.63
N THR A 111 -21.23 0.50 -15.46
CA THR A 111 -20.84 1.42 -16.53
C THR A 111 -19.34 1.64 -16.44
N SER A 112 -18.60 1.29 -17.46
CA SER A 112 -17.14 1.42 -17.50
C SER A 112 -16.74 2.79 -18.05
N ASN A 113 -15.55 3.24 -17.62
CA ASN A 113 -14.87 4.41 -18.18
C ASN A 113 -15.73 5.68 -18.17
N LEU A 114 -16.23 6.09 -16.99
CA LEU A 114 -16.85 7.39 -16.84
C LEU A 114 -15.89 8.51 -17.30
N ALA A 115 -16.44 9.54 -17.93
CA ALA A 115 -15.66 10.69 -18.37
C ALA A 115 -14.98 11.36 -17.15
N LEU A 116 -13.66 11.54 -17.25
CA LEU A 116 -12.85 12.21 -16.23
C LEU A 116 -12.80 13.72 -16.53
N THR A 117 -12.79 14.51 -15.45
CA THR A 117 -12.57 15.97 -15.49
C THR A 117 -11.61 16.32 -14.35
N ASP A 118 -10.67 17.21 -14.57
CA ASP A 118 -9.81 17.83 -13.54
C ASP A 118 -9.64 17.02 -12.24
N ASN A 119 -8.99 15.89 -12.30
CA ASN A 119 -8.73 14.99 -11.17
C ASN A 119 -9.99 14.42 -10.50
N GLY A 120 -11.10 14.32 -11.24
CA GLY A 120 -12.37 13.82 -10.74
C GLY A 120 -13.32 13.38 -11.85
N PHE A 121 -14.58 13.25 -11.52
CA PHE A 121 -15.65 12.89 -12.42
C PHE A 121 -17.00 13.37 -11.89
N TRP A 122 -17.96 13.54 -12.80
CA TRP A 122 -19.35 13.77 -12.45
C TRP A 122 -20.14 12.47 -12.48
N ALA A 123 -21.01 12.28 -11.52
CA ALA A 123 -21.87 11.11 -11.45
C ALA A 123 -23.33 11.52 -11.26
N TYR A 124 -24.18 11.07 -12.16
CA TYR A 124 -25.62 11.14 -12.01
C TYR A 124 -26.08 10.00 -11.08
N MET A 125 -26.75 10.34 -10.00
CA MET A 125 -27.25 9.44 -8.98
C MET A 125 -28.79 9.56 -8.91
N PRO A 126 -29.55 8.56 -9.38
CA PRO A 126 -31.00 8.54 -9.24
C PRO A 126 -31.45 8.64 -7.79
N ALA A 127 -32.69 9.05 -7.57
CA ALA A 127 -33.33 8.96 -6.27
C ALA A 127 -33.25 7.52 -5.72
N ASN A 128 -33.10 7.36 -4.42
CA ASN A 128 -33.07 6.05 -3.74
C ASN A 128 -32.07 5.05 -4.39
N SER A 129 -30.85 5.48 -4.64
CA SER A 129 -29.83 4.65 -5.27
C SER A 129 -28.53 4.56 -4.45
N VAL A 130 -27.79 3.48 -4.68
CA VAL A 130 -26.41 3.28 -4.20
C VAL A 130 -25.51 3.10 -5.39
N SER A 131 -24.42 3.84 -5.44
CA SER A 131 -23.40 3.74 -6.50
C SER A 131 -22.03 3.51 -5.88
N THR A 132 -21.30 2.55 -6.42
CA THR A 132 -19.89 2.34 -6.11
C THR A 132 -19.06 2.74 -7.31
N PHE A 133 -18.10 3.64 -7.10
CA PHE A 133 -17.14 4.07 -8.10
C PHE A 133 -15.80 3.43 -7.79
N VAL A 134 -15.30 2.64 -8.72
CA VAL A 134 -13.97 2.02 -8.65
C VAL A 134 -13.05 2.88 -9.50
N CYS A 135 -12.28 3.74 -8.84
CA CYS A 135 -11.31 4.62 -9.47
C CYS A 135 -9.96 3.91 -9.52
N ASN A 136 -9.49 3.56 -10.71
CA ASN A 136 -8.12 3.14 -10.88
C ASN A 136 -7.24 4.39 -10.76
N LEU A 137 -6.34 4.38 -9.79
CA LEU A 137 -5.42 5.49 -9.59
C LEU A 137 -4.33 5.42 -10.66
N LYS A 138 -3.96 6.58 -11.20
CA LYS A 138 -2.70 6.64 -11.93
C LYS A 138 -1.62 6.33 -10.90
N THR A 139 -0.89 5.27 -11.10
CA THR A 139 0.45 5.26 -10.54
C THR A 139 1.09 6.53 -11.09
N ASN A 140 1.44 7.48 -10.22
CA ASN A 140 2.28 8.59 -10.63
C ASN A 140 3.61 7.98 -11.08
N SER A 141 3.63 7.58 -12.33
CA SER A 141 4.82 7.22 -13.07
C SER A 141 5.50 8.51 -13.53
N THR A 142 5.76 9.40 -12.57
CA THR A 142 6.88 10.31 -12.64
C THR A 142 8.00 9.61 -11.91
N THR A 143 8.53 8.69 -12.56
CA THR A 143 9.80 7.99 -12.56
C THR A 143 9.52 6.56 -12.99
N ALA A 144 10.17 6.09 -14.02
CA ALA A 144 10.33 4.67 -14.25
C ALA A 144 10.65 4.03 -12.89
N THR A 145 9.66 3.39 -12.28
CA THR A 145 9.94 2.40 -11.25
C THR A 145 10.66 1.33 -12.02
N THR A 146 11.97 1.43 -12.10
CA THR A 146 12.80 0.29 -12.42
C THR A 146 12.47 -0.68 -11.30
N SER A 147 11.50 -1.53 -11.54
CA SER A 147 11.11 -2.57 -10.61
C SER A 147 12.38 -3.39 -10.44
N LEU A 148 13.06 -3.22 -9.29
CA LEU A 148 14.25 -4.00 -9.00
C LEU A 148 13.88 -5.47 -9.19
N SER A 149 14.58 -6.17 -10.05
CA SER A 149 14.41 -7.62 -10.25
C SER A 149 15.15 -8.38 -9.15
N ASN A 150 14.81 -9.64 -8.93
CA ASN A 150 15.64 -10.51 -8.13
C ASN A 150 17.07 -10.53 -8.72
N GLY A 151 18.09 -10.50 -7.87
CA GLY A 151 19.46 -10.47 -8.31
C GLY A 151 20.42 -9.85 -7.31
N TRP A 152 21.70 -9.82 -7.68
CA TRP A 152 22.77 -9.25 -6.88
C TRP A 152 22.88 -7.74 -7.08
N TYR A 153 23.08 -7.01 -5.98
CA TYR A 153 23.22 -5.56 -5.95
C TYR A 153 24.28 -5.11 -4.95
N CYS A 154 24.98 -4.03 -5.31
CA CYS A 154 25.60 -3.14 -4.33
C CYS A 154 24.61 -2.01 -4.03
N ILE A 155 24.43 -1.68 -2.76
CA ILE A 155 23.42 -0.71 -2.31
C ILE A 155 24.14 0.55 -1.82
N LYS A 156 24.02 1.64 -2.58
CA LYS A 156 24.75 2.90 -2.37
C LYS A 156 23.90 3.93 -1.67
N ASN A 157 24.43 4.63 -0.70
CA ASN A 157 23.88 5.91 -0.27
C ASN A 157 24.43 7.02 -1.19
N PRO A 158 23.59 7.65 -2.03
CA PRO A 158 24.08 8.62 -3.04
C PRO A 158 24.72 9.86 -2.47
N ALA A 159 24.29 10.29 -1.28
CA ALA A 159 24.81 11.53 -0.66
C ALA A 159 26.23 11.36 -0.14
N SER A 160 26.54 10.23 0.49
CA SER A 160 27.89 9.95 1.01
C SER A 160 28.79 9.23 0.01
N GLY A 161 28.21 8.67 -1.06
CA GLY A 161 28.93 7.80 -1.99
C GLY A 161 29.31 6.42 -1.43
N LYS A 162 28.95 6.14 -0.17
CA LYS A 162 29.25 4.90 0.54
C LYS A 162 28.23 3.81 0.24
N TYR A 163 28.63 2.54 0.47
CA TYR A 163 27.84 1.35 0.19
C TYR A 163 27.49 0.60 1.46
N LEU A 164 26.31 0.02 1.51
CA LEU A 164 25.87 -0.89 2.56
C LEU A 164 26.79 -2.10 2.58
N GLN A 165 27.46 -2.33 3.70
CA GLN A 165 28.42 -3.43 3.84
C GLN A 165 28.35 -4.08 5.22
N VAL A 166 28.77 -5.34 5.27
CA VAL A 166 29.03 -6.05 6.53
C VAL A 166 30.41 -5.61 7.02
N THR A 167 30.48 -5.13 8.26
CA THR A 167 31.69 -4.65 8.91
C THR A 167 32.77 -5.75 8.89
N GLY A 168 33.97 -5.37 8.48
CA GLY A 168 35.10 -6.30 8.41
C GLY A 168 34.99 -7.38 7.35
N ASN A 169 33.95 -7.40 6.50
CA ASN A 169 33.70 -8.43 5.49
C ASN A 169 33.64 -9.86 6.09
N VAL A 170 33.06 -10.00 7.29
CA VAL A 170 32.98 -11.26 8.05
C VAL A 170 31.54 -11.79 8.05
N GLY A 171 31.33 -13.02 7.59
CA GLY A 171 30.04 -13.71 7.62
C GLY A 171 29.83 -14.39 8.99
N ALA A 172 29.25 -13.69 9.94
CA ALA A 172 28.90 -14.23 11.25
C ALA A 172 27.53 -13.65 11.70
N ALA A 173 26.77 -14.47 12.46
CA ALA A 173 25.51 -14.02 13.03
C ALA A 173 25.76 -12.89 14.02
N GLY A 174 24.96 -11.81 13.92
CA GLY A 174 25.10 -10.61 14.73
C GLY A 174 26.19 -9.65 14.23
N GLN A 175 26.87 -9.95 13.11
CA GLN A 175 27.86 -9.02 12.55
C GLN A 175 27.17 -7.73 12.10
N ASN A 176 27.83 -6.60 12.40
CA ASN A 176 27.31 -5.28 12.16
C ASN A 176 27.24 -4.93 10.67
N VAL A 177 26.31 -4.05 10.31
CA VAL A 177 26.21 -3.46 8.97
C VAL A 177 26.46 -1.96 9.05
N GLU A 178 27.30 -1.46 8.16
CA GLU A 178 27.72 -0.06 8.09
C GLU A 178 27.74 0.47 6.65
N ALA A 179 28.00 1.74 6.47
CA ALA A 179 28.23 2.37 5.18
C ALA A 179 29.75 2.59 4.96
N GLY A 180 30.33 1.89 3.98
CA GLY A 180 31.75 1.98 3.65
C GLY A 180 32.03 2.35 2.19
N TYR A 181 33.26 2.74 1.88
CA TYR A 181 33.67 2.99 0.49
C TYR A 181 33.61 1.71 -0.35
N LYS A 182 33.42 1.85 -1.66
CA LYS A 182 33.34 0.70 -2.57
C LYS A 182 34.66 -0.06 -2.61
N THR A 183 34.62 -1.34 -2.25
CA THR A 183 35.77 -2.26 -2.29
C THR A 183 35.52 -3.48 -3.17
N ASN A 184 34.27 -3.66 -3.64
CA ASN A 184 33.81 -4.87 -4.34
C ASN A 184 33.90 -6.17 -3.51
N ALA A 185 34.12 -6.08 -2.21
CA ALA A 185 34.13 -7.20 -1.29
C ALA A 185 32.77 -7.92 -1.22
N LEU A 186 32.75 -9.18 -0.83
CA LEU A 186 31.52 -9.96 -0.70
C LEU A 186 30.53 -9.33 0.28
N GLY A 187 31.00 -8.71 1.36
CA GLY A 187 30.16 -8.02 2.33
C GLY A 187 29.39 -6.80 1.79
N GLN A 188 29.74 -6.32 0.58
CA GLN A 188 29.00 -5.26 -0.12
C GLN A 188 28.00 -5.80 -1.15
N LYS A 189 27.91 -7.12 -1.35
CA LYS A 189 27.03 -7.75 -2.32
C LYS A 189 25.81 -8.34 -1.61
N TRP A 190 24.63 -7.93 -2.04
CA TRP A 190 23.35 -8.29 -1.47
C TRP A 190 22.44 -8.89 -2.54
N TYR A 191 21.92 -10.10 -2.31
CA TYR A 191 20.94 -10.71 -3.20
C TYR A 191 19.52 -10.26 -2.78
N LEU A 192 18.91 -9.44 -3.60
CA LEU A 192 17.52 -9.05 -3.44
C LEU A 192 16.60 -10.16 -3.92
N ARG A 193 15.75 -10.67 -3.04
CA ARG A 193 14.68 -11.61 -3.37
C ARG A 193 13.32 -11.01 -3.01
N LYS A 194 12.46 -10.83 -3.99
CA LYS A 194 11.07 -10.41 -3.80
C LYS A 194 10.27 -11.56 -3.21
N LEU A 195 9.34 -11.21 -2.33
CA LEU A 195 8.39 -12.12 -1.70
C LEU A 195 6.97 -11.82 -2.21
N ASP A 196 6.09 -12.83 -2.18
CA ASP A 196 4.71 -12.71 -2.66
C ASP A 196 3.85 -11.74 -1.82
N ASN A 197 4.30 -11.42 -0.60
CA ASN A 197 3.66 -10.46 0.29
C ASN A 197 4.00 -8.98 0.00
N GLY A 198 4.75 -8.71 -1.09
CA GLY A 198 5.16 -7.36 -1.50
C GLY A 198 6.37 -6.81 -0.75
N TYR A 199 7.03 -7.61 0.08
CA TYR A 199 8.32 -7.32 0.71
C TYR A 199 9.45 -7.97 -0.08
N PHE A 200 10.69 -7.75 0.35
CA PHE A 200 11.88 -8.41 -0.15
C PHE A 200 12.84 -8.72 1.01
N THR A 201 13.75 -9.65 0.76
CA THR A 201 14.89 -9.94 1.63
C THR A 201 16.18 -9.56 0.95
N LEU A 202 17.23 -9.31 1.73
CA LEU A 202 18.61 -9.06 1.27
C LEU A 202 19.55 -10.09 1.87
N SER A 203 19.92 -11.10 1.09
CA SER A 203 20.90 -12.10 1.52
C SER A 203 22.33 -11.60 1.25
N SER A 204 23.22 -11.76 2.21
CA SER A 204 24.62 -11.42 2.07
C SER A 204 25.38 -12.46 1.21
N ALA A 205 26.34 -12.02 0.41
CA ALA A 205 27.23 -12.93 -0.29
C ALA A 205 28.27 -13.63 0.64
N LEU A 206 28.26 -13.32 1.93
CA LEU A 206 29.14 -13.93 2.94
C LEU A 206 28.62 -15.28 3.49
N GLY A 207 27.57 -15.85 2.92
CA GLY A 207 27.00 -17.13 3.32
C GLY A 207 25.53 -17.09 3.65
N ASN A 208 25.05 -17.98 4.51
CA ASN A 208 23.62 -18.09 4.85
C ASN A 208 23.17 -17.03 5.88
N PHE A 209 23.39 -15.76 5.54
CA PHE A 209 23.00 -14.61 6.35
C PHE A 209 22.13 -13.64 5.56
N MET A 210 21.20 -12.99 6.25
CA MET A 210 20.36 -11.93 5.70
C MET A 210 20.54 -10.64 6.49
N LEU A 211 20.31 -9.51 5.81
CA LEU A 211 20.16 -8.22 6.47
C LEU A 211 19.05 -8.34 7.51
N ASP A 212 19.30 -7.85 8.72
CA ASP A 212 18.46 -8.12 9.89
C ASP A 212 18.35 -6.88 10.78
N VAL A 213 17.16 -6.62 11.28
CA VAL A 213 16.94 -5.63 12.34
C VAL A 213 17.24 -6.30 13.66
N SER A 214 18.31 -5.90 14.32
CA SER A 214 18.85 -6.54 15.54
C SER A 214 17.77 -6.71 16.61
N GLY A 215 17.57 -7.96 17.06
CA GLY A 215 16.57 -8.30 18.06
C GLY A 215 15.13 -7.99 17.67
N ALA A 216 14.83 -7.84 16.38
CA ALA A 216 13.53 -7.39 15.87
C ALA A 216 13.03 -6.10 16.58
N GLY A 217 13.94 -5.20 16.97
CA GLY A 217 13.61 -3.96 17.66
C GLY A 217 12.71 -3.05 16.84
N THR A 218 11.82 -2.30 17.51
CA THR A 218 10.79 -1.47 16.87
C THR A 218 10.98 0.03 17.11
N THR A 219 12.12 0.42 17.67
CA THR A 219 12.43 1.82 18.02
C THR A 219 13.45 2.43 17.07
N ASP A 220 13.52 3.75 17.06
CA ASP A 220 14.59 4.50 16.44
C ASP A 220 15.97 4.07 16.97
N ASN A 221 16.98 4.14 16.11
CA ASN A 221 18.35 3.74 16.38
C ASN A 221 18.57 2.24 16.68
N THR A 222 17.55 1.38 16.44
CA THR A 222 17.80 -0.05 16.45
C THR A 222 18.82 -0.40 15.37
N ASN A 223 19.84 -1.15 15.77
CA ASN A 223 20.95 -1.52 14.89
C ASN A 223 20.52 -2.43 13.73
N ILE A 224 21.21 -2.33 12.61
CA ILE A 224 21.09 -3.24 11.48
C ILE A 224 22.36 -4.08 11.41
N GLY A 225 22.17 -5.38 11.34
CA GLY A 225 23.25 -6.35 11.19
C GLY A 225 22.92 -7.42 10.17
N ILE A 226 23.65 -8.52 10.21
CA ILE A 226 23.29 -9.76 9.51
C ILE A 226 23.01 -10.85 10.55
N PHE A 227 22.04 -11.71 10.25
CA PHE A 227 21.73 -12.87 11.08
C PHE A 227 21.44 -14.10 10.22
N HIS A 228 21.42 -15.29 10.81
CA HIS A 228 21.03 -16.51 10.08
C HIS A 228 19.74 -16.31 9.32
N ALA A 229 19.70 -16.79 8.06
CA ALA A 229 18.54 -16.64 7.21
C ALA A 229 17.34 -17.44 7.73
N TYR A 230 16.26 -16.74 8.15
CA TYR A 230 14.99 -17.34 8.59
C TYR A 230 13.77 -16.64 7.97
N SER A 231 14.00 -15.54 7.23
CA SER A 231 12.98 -14.76 6.51
C SER A 231 11.82 -14.25 7.40
N GLY A 232 12.06 -14.05 8.69
CA GLY A 232 11.11 -13.42 9.62
C GLY A 232 10.95 -11.93 9.35
N ASP A 233 10.10 -11.26 10.13
CA ASP A 233 9.77 -9.84 9.92
C ASP A 233 10.99 -8.91 10.06
N ALA A 234 11.98 -9.27 10.88
CA ALA A 234 13.23 -8.54 11.02
C ALA A 234 14.11 -8.58 9.74
N GLN A 235 13.88 -9.53 8.85
CA GLN A 235 14.62 -9.72 7.61
C GLN A 235 13.83 -9.35 6.36
N GLN A 236 12.65 -8.76 6.54
CA GLN A 236 11.79 -8.33 5.45
C GLN A 236 11.74 -6.81 5.35
N PHE A 237 11.90 -6.31 4.12
CA PHE A 237 12.00 -4.89 3.83
C PHE A 237 11.07 -4.52 2.68
N LYS A 238 10.71 -3.24 2.57
CA LYS A 238 9.92 -2.70 1.47
C LYS A 238 10.56 -1.43 0.94
N LEU A 239 10.55 -1.27 -0.38
CA LEU A 239 11.01 -0.02 -0.99
C LEU A 239 9.95 1.06 -0.86
N LYS A 240 10.37 2.26 -0.50
CA LYS A 240 9.63 3.49 -0.62
C LYS A 240 10.30 4.35 -1.70
N THR A 241 9.53 4.77 -2.69
CA THR A 241 10.01 5.72 -3.70
C THR A 241 10.35 7.06 -3.05
N THR A 242 11.37 7.73 -3.56
CA THR A 242 11.76 9.08 -3.16
C THR A 242 11.36 10.08 -4.25
N SER A 243 11.63 11.35 -4.00
CA SER A 243 11.48 12.44 -4.98
C SER A 243 12.41 12.29 -6.19
N LYS A 244 13.49 11.48 -6.09
CA LYS A 244 14.45 11.21 -7.17
C LYS A 244 14.32 9.82 -7.73
N ALA A 245 14.27 9.71 -9.07
CA ALA A 245 14.20 8.45 -9.78
C ALA A 245 15.39 7.51 -9.47
N GLY A 246 15.10 6.22 -9.28
CA GLY A 246 16.13 5.20 -9.00
C GLY A 246 16.69 5.24 -7.59
N GLN A 247 16.16 6.11 -6.73
CA GLN A 247 16.51 6.21 -5.32
C GLN A 247 15.33 5.80 -4.44
N TYR A 248 15.61 5.13 -3.33
CA TYR A 248 14.59 4.50 -2.48
C TYR A 248 14.90 4.68 -1.00
N GLY A 249 13.86 4.83 -0.19
CA GLY A 249 13.90 4.48 1.23
C GLY A 249 13.76 2.96 1.38
N ILE A 250 14.45 2.35 2.32
CA ILE A 250 14.34 0.93 2.65
C ILE A 250 13.61 0.81 3.98
N MET A 251 12.33 0.48 3.95
CA MET A 251 11.46 0.38 5.12
C MET A 251 11.57 -1.01 5.76
N THR A 252 11.71 -1.06 7.08
CA THR A 252 11.73 -2.31 7.85
C THR A 252 10.29 -2.80 8.13
N LYS A 253 10.08 -4.12 8.16
CA LYS A 253 8.75 -4.70 8.43
C LYS A 253 8.44 -4.82 9.93
N VAL A 254 9.44 -4.91 10.79
CA VAL A 254 9.28 -5.09 12.25
C VAL A 254 8.43 -4.01 12.92
N THR A 255 8.40 -2.83 12.33
CA THR A 255 7.58 -1.74 12.82
C THR A 255 6.18 -1.87 12.26
N ASN A 256 5.24 -2.21 13.10
CA ASN A 256 3.82 -2.28 12.79
C ASN A 256 3.35 -1.04 12.00
N GLN A 257 3.70 -0.95 10.72
CA GLN A 257 3.23 -0.07 9.64
C GLN A 257 2.86 1.40 9.96
N LYS A 258 2.76 1.81 11.22
CA LYS A 258 2.34 3.17 11.61
C LYS A 258 3.49 4.19 11.61
N SER A 259 4.73 3.76 11.84
CA SER A 259 5.88 4.66 11.90
C SER A 259 6.83 4.53 10.71
N GLY A 260 6.77 3.40 9.97
CA GLY A 260 7.56 3.22 8.76
C GLY A 260 9.04 3.50 8.96
N LEU A 261 9.69 2.86 9.94
CA LEU A 261 11.13 3.04 10.16
C LEU A 261 11.90 2.55 8.92
N HIS A 262 12.94 3.29 8.57
CA HIS A 262 13.76 3.05 7.38
C HIS A 262 15.24 2.98 7.73
N LEU A 263 16.00 2.26 6.92
CA LEU A 263 17.45 2.21 7.05
C LEU A 263 18.06 3.62 6.92
N ARG A 264 18.87 3.99 7.88
CA ARG A 264 19.60 5.27 7.95
C ARG A 264 21.08 5.01 8.24
N VAL A 265 21.95 5.75 7.57
CA VAL A 265 23.37 5.86 7.98
C VAL A 265 23.44 6.85 9.13
N SER A 266 23.93 6.40 10.29
CA SER A 266 24.20 7.28 11.44
C SER A 266 25.50 8.08 11.23
N ASP A 267 25.77 9.02 12.12
CA ASP A 267 26.90 9.93 12.01
C ASP A 267 28.27 9.21 12.00
N ASN A 268 28.34 8.02 12.59
CA ASN A 268 29.53 7.17 12.65
C ASN A 268 29.61 6.09 11.59
N THR A 269 28.89 6.24 10.47
CA THR A 269 28.77 5.23 9.39
C THR A 269 27.94 4.01 9.72
N ASN A 270 27.58 3.75 10.95
CA ASN A 270 26.73 2.64 11.31
C ASN A 270 25.35 2.74 10.64
N VAL A 271 24.76 1.59 10.32
CA VAL A 271 23.40 1.57 9.75
C VAL A 271 22.39 1.16 10.83
N VAL A 272 21.38 1.99 10.99
CA VAL A 272 20.29 1.81 11.97
C VAL A 272 18.96 2.02 11.28
N GLN A 273 17.85 1.67 11.92
CA GLN A 273 16.52 2.11 11.48
C GLN A 273 16.09 3.38 12.22
N ASN A 274 15.39 4.28 11.53
CA ASN A 274 14.83 5.52 12.11
C ASN A 274 13.54 5.92 11.41
N ALA A 275 12.77 6.81 12.07
CA ALA A 275 11.66 7.50 11.43
C ALA A 275 12.10 8.11 10.08
N TYR A 276 11.23 8.06 9.08
CA TYR A 276 11.57 8.43 7.70
C TYR A 276 11.06 9.83 7.37
N TRP A 277 11.97 10.69 6.92
CA TRP A 277 11.66 12.02 6.39
C TRP A 277 12.42 12.37 5.10
N GLU A 278 12.84 11.35 4.36
CA GLU A 278 13.59 11.45 3.11
C GLU A 278 14.93 12.23 3.26
N ALA A 279 15.54 12.12 4.44
CA ALA A 279 16.88 12.68 4.64
C ALA A 279 17.91 11.98 3.73
N THR A 280 18.93 12.69 3.33
CA THR A 280 19.95 12.20 2.39
C THR A 280 20.64 10.91 2.87
N ASN A 281 20.76 10.71 4.18
CA ASN A 281 21.31 9.51 4.80
C ASN A 281 20.29 8.34 4.96
N GLN A 282 19.04 8.51 4.50
CA GLN A 282 17.99 7.49 4.47
C GLN A 282 17.67 7.03 3.03
N VAL A 283 18.40 7.54 2.05
CA VAL A 283 18.15 7.28 0.63
C VAL A 283 19.19 6.33 0.07
N TRP A 284 18.75 5.34 -0.68
CA TRP A 284 19.56 4.26 -1.22
C TRP A 284 19.33 4.05 -2.71
N GLN A 285 20.38 3.68 -3.41
CA GLN A 285 20.38 3.33 -4.83
C GLN A 285 20.90 1.91 -5.01
N PHE A 286 20.23 1.09 -5.80
CA PHE A 286 20.61 -0.28 -6.07
C PHE A 286 21.38 -0.34 -7.39
N GLU A 287 22.65 -0.68 -7.33
CA GLU A 287 23.51 -0.91 -8.49
C GLU A 287 23.62 -2.41 -8.73
N LYS A 288 23.06 -2.88 -9.86
CA LYS A 288 23.10 -4.30 -10.21
C LYS A 288 24.56 -4.74 -10.39
N THR A 289 24.90 -5.89 -9.84
CA THR A 289 26.23 -6.50 -9.96
C THR A 289 26.09 -7.93 -10.49
N ASN A 290 27.11 -8.38 -11.15
CA ASN A 290 27.20 -9.77 -11.65
C ASN A 290 27.67 -10.70 -10.55
#